data_2e0f862f63cb59dabeacfc03be5f96c4
#
_entry.id   2e0f862f63cb59dabeacfc03be5f96c4
#
_cell.length_a   1.000
_cell.length_b   1.000
_cell.length_c   1.000
_cell.angle_alpha   90.00
_cell.angle_beta   90.00
_cell.angle_gamma   90.00
#
_symmetry.space_group_name_H-M   'P 1'
#
loop_
_entity.id
_entity.type
_entity.pdbx_description
1 polymer ?
#
loop_
_entity_poly.entity_id
_entity_poly.type
_entity_poly.pdbx_seq_one_letter_code
_entity_poly.pdbx_strand_id
1 'polypeptide(L)'
;MELRTASSPRDVKTYDTARLREEFLIQDLFRPDEVKMVYSHIDRIITGAAMPVNKALTLAAGEELRAEYFLQRREMGIINIGGEGKVTVDGTVYTLRHRDGIYVGRGCKDVVMESVDSAKPAKFYFNSTPAHKAYPTVYIRPEDCVNVELGSLEQSNHRNICKYIPVSYTHLTLPTN
;
A
#
# COMPACT_ATOMS: atom_id res chain seq x y z
N MET A 1 -0.68 9.00 12.55
CA MET A 1 0.20 8.59 11.42
C MET A 1 1.63 8.95 11.76
N GLU A 2 2.62 8.13 11.41
CA GLU A 2 4.05 8.47 11.58
C GLU A 2 4.49 9.37 10.41
N LEU A 3 5.19 10.48 10.73
CA LEU A 3 5.72 11.39 9.70
C LEU A 3 7.22 11.17 9.53
N ARG A 4 7.69 11.07 8.30
CA ARG A 4 9.12 11.02 7.97
C ARG A 4 9.49 12.12 6.99
N THR A 5 10.46 12.93 7.37
CA THR A 5 11.05 13.94 6.50
C THR A 5 12.18 13.35 5.67
N ALA A 6 12.55 14.02 4.57
CA ALA A 6 13.68 13.58 3.77
C ALA A 6 15.00 13.84 4.50
N SER A 7 15.85 12.81 4.57
CA SER A 7 17.22 12.95 5.05
C SER A 7 18.12 13.50 3.96
N SER A 8 19.04 14.40 4.33
CA SER A 8 20.05 14.92 3.38
C SER A 8 21.01 13.80 2.94
N PRO A 9 21.29 13.61 1.63
CA PRO A 9 22.28 12.64 1.18
C PRO A 9 23.69 12.84 1.76
N ARG A 10 24.01 14.06 2.20
CA ARG A 10 25.29 14.37 2.86
C ARG A 10 25.31 13.81 4.28
N ASP A 11 24.21 13.99 5.02
CA ASP A 11 24.11 13.61 6.43
C ASP A 11 24.01 12.10 6.57
N VAL A 12 23.31 11.42 5.67
CA VAL A 12 23.15 9.94 5.65
C VAL A 12 24.49 9.22 5.66
N LYS A 13 25.54 9.79 5.09
CA LYS A 13 26.89 9.20 5.11
C LYS A 13 27.47 9.07 6.51
N THR A 14 26.94 9.81 7.48
CA THR A 14 27.41 9.80 8.88
C THR A 14 26.51 8.99 9.78
N TYR A 15 25.41 8.40 9.26
CA TYR A 15 24.45 7.65 10.04
C TYR A 15 25.02 6.27 10.42
N ASP A 16 24.86 5.90 11.66
CA ASP A 16 25.08 4.54 12.11
C ASP A 16 23.89 3.63 11.74
N THR A 17 24.01 2.35 12.00
CA THR A 17 22.97 1.36 11.70
C THR A 17 21.65 1.65 12.42
N ALA A 18 21.70 2.14 13.65
CA ALA A 18 20.51 2.45 14.43
C ALA A 18 19.71 3.57 13.75
N ARG A 19 20.40 4.66 13.39
CA ARG A 19 19.78 5.80 12.73
C ARG A 19 19.31 5.48 11.31
N LEU A 20 20.05 4.66 10.54
CA LEU A 20 19.60 4.18 9.23
C LEU A 20 18.29 3.39 9.34
N ARG A 21 18.15 2.56 10.36
CA ARG A 21 16.91 1.80 10.60
C ARG A 21 15.76 2.73 11.00
N GLU A 22 16.00 3.70 11.85
CA GLU A 22 14.99 4.67 12.27
C GLU A 22 14.48 5.51 11.09
N GLU A 23 15.37 6.03 10.27
CA GLU A 23 15.04 6.92 9.15
C GLU A 23 14.39 6.18 7.95
N PHE A 24 14.87 4.98 7.61
CA PHE A 24 14.54 4.33 6.34
C PHE A 24 13.76 3.02 6.48
N LEU A 25 13.73 2.36 7.63
CA LEU A 25 13.07 1.09 7.80
C LEU A 25 11.71 1.26 8.49
N ILE A 26 10.65 0.76 7.85
CA ILE A 26 9.34 0.64 8.49
C ILE A 26 9.26 -0.75 9.11
N GLN A 27 9.33 -0.82 10.45
CA GLN A 27 9.25 -2.07 11.21
C GLN A 27 7.82 -2.29 11.72
N ASP A 28 7.49 -3.55 12.04
CA ASP A 28 6.23 -3.95 12.66
C ASP A 28 5.00 -3.37 11.95
N LEU A 29 5.01 -3.47 10.62
CA LEU A 29 3.98 -2.88 9.78
C LEU A 29 2.61 -3.54 10.00
N PHE A 30 2.59 -4.87 10.21
CA PHE A 30 1.36 -5.63 10.46
C PHE A 30 1.14 -5.86 11.95
N ARG A 31 0.24 -5.06 12.54
CA ARG A 31 -0.20 -5.19 13.92
C ARG A 31 -1.66 -5.61 13.98
N PRO A 32 -2.01 -6.59 14.83
CA PRO A 32 -3.40 -7.02 14.97
C PRO A 32 -4.33 -5.86 15.31
N ASP A 33 -5.43 -5.76 14.56
CA ASP A 33 -6.50 -4.78 14.76
C ASP A 33 -6.08 -3.29 14.69
N GLU A 34 -4.97 -3.03 13.95
CA GLU A 34 -4.46 -1.67 13.73
C GLU A 34 -4.29 -1.37 12.23
N VAL A 35 -4.46 -0.09 11.87
CA VAL A 35 -3.98 0.49 10.62
C VAL A 35 -2.72 1.29 10.91
N LYS A 36 -1.57 0.79 10.49
CA LYS A 36 -0.29 1.50 10.61
C LYS A 36 0.03 2.23 9.32
N MET A 37 0.41 3.50 9.41
CA MET A 37 0.75 4.33 8.27
C MET A 37 1.97 5.18 8.54
N VAL A 38 2.85 5.26 7.55
CA VAL A 38 4.01 6.16 7.52
C VAL A 38 3.85 7.09 6.33
N TYR A 39 3.77 8.39 6.61
CA TYR A 39 3.74 9.44 5.60
C TYR A 39 5.17 9.95 5.36
N SER A 40 5.67 9.75 4.16
CA SER A 40 6.94 10.29 3.73
C SER A 40 6.75 11.65 3.05
N HIS A 41 7.55 12.64 3.43
CA HIS A 41 7.62 13.91 2.74
C HIS A 41 8.33 13.81 1.37
N ILE A 42 8.95 12.66 1.06
CA ILE A 42 9.43 12.36 -0.29
C ILE A 42 8.21 11.95 -1.11
N ASP A 43 7.90 12.72 -2.14
CA ASP A 43 6.75 12.55 -3.04
C ASP A 43 5.38 12.42 -2.35
N ARG A 44 5.32 12.73 -1.05
CA ARG A 44 4.10 12.64 -0.24
C ARG A 44 3.44 11.26 -0.29
N ILE A 45 4.25 10.21 -0.41
CA ILE A 45 3.78 8.83 -0.41
C ILE A 45 3.43 8.39 1.01
N ILE A 46 2.37 7.62 1.15
CA ILE A 46 2.03 6.91 2.38
C ILE A 46 2.22 5.43 2.13
N THR A 47 3.02 4.79 2.96
CA THR A 47 3.13 3.34 3.03
C THR A 47 2.44 2.88 4.30
N GLY A 48 1.58 1.89 4.19
CA GLY A 48 0.84 1.39 5.34
C GLY A 48 0.42 -0.06 5.23
N ALA A 49 -0.13 -0.54 6.33
CA ALA A 49 -0.79 -1.83 6.36
C ALA A 49 -1.95 -1.85 7.35
N ALA A 50 -2.87 -2.79 7.13
CA ALA A 50 -3.94 -3.15 8.03
C ALA A 50 -3.97 -4.65 8.22
N MET A 51 -4.11 -5.10 9.46
CA MET A 51 -4.26 -6.51 9.83
C MET A 51 -5.49 -6.68 10.72
N PRO A 52 -6.69 -6.70 10.14
CA PRO A 52 -7.91 -6.96 10.90
C PRO A 52 -7.94 -8.40 11.38
N VAL A 53 -8.04 -8.61 12.69
CA VAL A 53 -8.14 -9.95 13.31
C VAL A 53 -9.52 -10.13 13.95
N ASN A 54 -9.88 -9.23 14.87
CA ASN A 54 -11.11 -9.32 15.65
C ASN A 54 -12.16 -8.29 15.26
N LYS A 55 -11.78 -7.28 14.49
CA LYS A 55 -12.66 -6.18 14.08
C LYS A 55 -12.32 -5.68 12.69
N ALA A 56 -13.32 -5.11 12.01
CA ALA A 56 -13.12 -4.33 10.80
C ALA A 56 -12.26 -3.09 11.08
N LEU A 57 -11.42 -2.73 10.12
CA LEU A 57 -10.56 -1.55 10.19
C LEU A 57 -10.95 -0.55 9.10
N THR A 58 -11.30 0.65 9.51
CA THR A 58 -11.65 1.74 8.60
C THR A 58 -10.45 2.66 8.40
N LEU A 59 -10.22 3.05 7.16
CA LEU A 59 -9.13 3.96 6.79
C LEU A 59 -9.54 5.40 7.12
N ALA A 60 -8.79 6.07 7.97
CA ALA A 60 -9.02 7.46 8.36
C ALA A 60 -7.92 8.39 7.83
N ALA A 61 -8.28 9.64 7.53
CA ALA A 61 -7.34 10.63 7.02
C ALA A 61 -6.23 11.00 8.02
N GLY A 62 -6.57 11.08 9.28
CA GLY A 62 -5.70 11.67 10.29
C GLY A 62 -5.59 13.21 10.13
N GLU A 63 -5.02 13.87 11.12
CA GLU A 63 -4.86 15.34 11.11
C GLU A 63 -3.83 15.81 10.07
N GLU A 64 -2.85 14.97 9.77
CA GLU A 64 -1.72 15.27 8.89
C GLU A 64 -2.16 15.53 7.45
N LEU A 65 -3.22 14.86 6.98
CA LEU A 65 -3.72 15.04 5.62
C LEU A 65 -4.62 16.26 5.47
N ARG A 66 -5.13 16.84 6.57
CA ARG A 66 -6.09 17.95 6.55
C ARG A 66 -7.20 17.71 5.52
N ALA A 67 -7.78 16.52 5.56
CA ALA A 67 -8.80 16.03 4.63
C ALA A 67 -9.95 15.42 5.43
N GLU A 68 -11.16 15.48 4.91
CA GLU A 68 -12.36 14.92 5.54
C GLU A 68 -12.32 13.40 5.55
N TYR A 69 -11.76 12.81 4.49
CA TYR A 69 -11.55 11.36 4.35
C TYR A 69 -10.24 11.09 3.61
N PHE A 70 -9.72 9.86 3.76
CA PHE A 70 -8.35 9.53 3.35
C PHE A 70 -8.08 9.76 1.86
N LEU A 71 -8.98 9.35 0.97
CA LEU A 71 -8.80 9.45 -0.48
C LEU A 71 -9.39 10.73 -1.11
N GLN A 72 -9.67 11.76 -0.32
CA GLN A 72 -10.20 13.03 -0.86
C GLN A 72 -9.30 13.65 -1.94
N ARG A 73 -7.99 13.51 -1.79
CA ARG A 73 -6.97 14.04 -2.72
C ARG A 73 -5.89 13.03 -3.08
N ARG A 74 -6.15 11.75 -2.78
CA ARG A 74 -5.19 10.66 -2.93
C ARG A 74 -5.86 9.48 -3.60
N GLU A 75 -5.03 8.59 -4.12
CA GLU A 75 -5.38 7.25 -4.58
C GLU A 75 -4.55 6.21 -3.82
N MET A 76 -4.94 4.96 -3.87
CA MET A 76 -4.16 3.89 -3.22
C MET A 76 -4.23 2.59 -3.99
N GLY A 77 -3.15 1.81 -3.85
CA GLY A 77 -3.10 0.41 -4.22
C GLY A 77 -2.94 -0.44 -2.97
N ILE A 78 -3.75 -1.49 -2.85
CA ILE A 78 -3.71 -2.46 -1.77
C ILE A 78 -3.35 -3.83 -2.35
N ILE A 79 -2.49 -4.58 -1.66
CA ILE A 79 -2.21 -6.00 -1.96
C ILE A 79 -2.44 -6.79 -0.67
N ASN A 80 -3.21 -7.87 -0.74
CA ASN A 80 -3.38 -8.80 0.37
C ASN A 80 -2.26 -9.84 0.37
N ILE A 81 -1.43 -9.86 1.39
CA ILE A 81 -0.34 -10.84 1.56
C ILE A 81 -0.59 -11.81 2.73
N GLY A 82 -1.80 -11.81 3.29
CA GLY A 82 -2.25 -12.69 4.36
C GLY A 82 -3.25 -13.73 3.92
N GLY A 83 -4.13 -14.14 4.83
CA GLY A 83 -5.31 -14.94 4.55
C GLY A 83 -6.34 -14.17 3.73
N GLU A 84 -7.45 -14.81 3.38
CA GLU A 84 -8.52 -14.17 2.63
C GLU A 84 -9.16 -13.02 3.44
N GLY A 85 -9.42 -11.92 2.78
CA GLY A 85 -10.04 -10.76 3.40
C GLY A 85 -10.96 -9.99 2.45
N LYS A 86 -11.64 -9.00 2.99
CA LYS A 86 -12.57 -8.15 2.26
C LYS A 86 -12.12 -6.71 2.35
N VAL A 87 -12.21 -6.00 1.24
CA VAL A 87 -12.06 -4.55 1.17
C VAL A 87 -13.39 -3.99 0.67
N THR A 88 -14.06 -3.23 1.50
CA THR A 88 -15.30 -2.54 1.13
C THR A 88 -14.98 -1.10 0.78
N VAL A 89 -15.33 -0.70 -0.43
CA VAL A 89 -15.12 0.67 -0.94
C VAL A 89 -16.48 1.28 -1.26
N ASP A 90 -16.87 2.32 -0.54
CA ASP A 90 -18.17 3.01 -0.68
C ASP A 90 -19.36 2.03 -0.78
N GLY A 91 -19.38 1.00 0.09
CA GLY A 91 -20.40 -0.03 0.15
C GLY A 91 -20.22 -1.21 -0.82
N THR A 92 -19.31 -1.12 -1.79
CA THR A 92 -19.01 -2.25 -2.69
C THR A 92 -17.95 -3.15 -2.06
N VAL A 93 -18.25 -4.45 -1.93
CA VAL A 93 -17.36 -5.44 -1.29
C VAL A 93 -16.52 -6.16 -2.34
N TYR A 94 -15.21 -6.17 -2.12
CA TYR A 94 -14.23 -6.93 -2.90
C TYR A 94 -13.57 -7.98 -2.00
N THR A 95 -13.67 -9.26 -2.35
CA THR A 95 -12.98 -10.34 -1.64
C THR A 95 -11.60 -10.55 -2.26
N LEU A 96 -10.56 -10.37 -1.47
CA LEU A 96 -9.15 -10.48 -1.88
C LEU A 96 -8.55 -11.75 -1.27
N ARG A 97 -8.17 -12.69 -2.13
CA ARG A 97 -7.36 -13.85 -1.77
C ARG A 97 -5.89 -13.42 -1.57
N HIS A 98 -5.07 -14.35 -1.15
CA HIS A 98 -3.63 -14.13 -1.06
C HIS A 98 -3.04 -13.67 -2.41
N ARG A 99 -2.34 -12.55 -2.41
CA ARG A 99 -1.74 -11.86 -3.56
C ARG A 99 -2.73 -11.14 -4.48
N ASP A 100 -4.03 -11.17 -4.23
CA ASP A 100 -4.93 -10.28 -4.95
C ASP A 100 -4.68 -8.82 -4.54
N GLY A 101 -4.89 -7.92 -5.46
CA GLY A 101 -4.78 -6.48 -5.26
C GLY A 101 -6.07 -5.75 -5.58
N ILE A 102 -6.14 -4.51 -5.12
CA ILE A 102 -7.20 -3.58 -5.50
C ILE A 102 -6.61 -2.18 -5.61
N TYR A 103 -6.90 -1.51 -6.71
CA TYR A 103 -6.70 -0.09 -6.85
C TYR A 103 -7.95 0.66 -6.43
N VAL A 104 -7.81 1.67 -5.59
CA VAL A 104 -8.91 2.52 -5.12
C VAL A 104 -8.61 3.96 -5.52
N GLY A 105 -9.47 4.51 -6.36
CA GLY A 105 -9.31 5.83 -6.94
C GLY A 105 -9.56 6.96 -5.96
N ARG A 106 -9.09 8.15 -6.34
CA ARG A 106 -9.38 9.39 -5.63
C ARG A 106 -10.90 9.63 -5.56
N GLY A 107 -11.37 10.09 -4.40
CA GLY A 107 -12.75 10.48 -4.16
C GLY A 107 -13.58 9.42 -3.44
N CYS A 108 -13.12 8.17 -3.35
CA CYS A 108 -13.75 7.15 -2.52
C CYS A 108 -13.68 7.57 -1.05
N LYS A 109 -14.81 7.53 -0.36
CA LYS A 109 -14.92 8.05 1.02
C LYS A 109 -14.61 7.00 2.05
N ASP A 110 -15.23 5.84 1.91
CA ASP A 110 -15.18 4.78 2.89
C ASP A 110 -14.38 3.59 2.36
N VAL A 111 -13.30 3.26 3.06
CA VAL A 111 -12.50 2.05 2.80
C VAL A 111 -12.42 1.26 4.11
N VAL A 112 -13.04 0.10 4.12
CA VAL A 112 -13.09 -0.80 5.27
C VAL A 112 -12.43 -2.13 4.92
N MET A 113 -11.60 -2.63 5.82
CA MET A 113 -10.83 -3.86 5.65
C MET A 113 -11.19 -4.87 6.73
N GLU A 114 -11.44 -6.12 6.33
CA GLU A 114 -11.85 -7.21 7.22
C GLU A 114 -11.15 -8.51 6.83
N SER A 115 -10.87 -9.38 7.80
CA SER A 115 -10.47 -10.76 7.53
C SER A 115 -11.71 -11.66 7.43
N VAL A 116 -11.64 -12.66 6.56
CA VAL A 116 -12.68 -13.71 6.49
C VAL A 116 -12.50 -14.68 7.64
N ASP A 117 -11.26 -14.98 8.03
CA ASP A 117 -10.93 -15.92 9.10
C ASP A 117 -9.90 -15.25 10.04
N SER A 118 -10.28 -15.09 11.31
CA SER A 118 -9.41 -14.53 12.35
C SER A 118 -8.21 -15.42 12.69
N ALA A 119 -8.29 -16.74 12.45
CA ALA A 119 -7.17 -17.66 12.65
C ALA A 119 -6.11 -17.54 11.53
N LYS A 120 -6.52 -17.03 10.35
CA LYS A 120 -5.65 -16.71 9.21
C LYS A 120 -5.94 -15.31 8.71
N PRO A 121 -5.56 -14.27 9.48
CA PRO A 121 -5.98 -12.92 9.17
C PRO A 121 -5.40 -12.44 7.83
N ALA A 122 -6.18 -11.61 7.16
CA ALA A 122 -5.72 -10.86 6.01
C ALA A 122 -4.63 -9.86 6.44
N LYS A 123 -3.67 -9.62 5.54
CA LYS A 123 -2.60 -8.64 5.72
C LYS A 123 -2.61 -7.72 4.51
N PHE A 124 -3.28 -6.60 4.64
CA PHE A 124 -3.38 -5.62 3.57
C PHE A 124 -2.20 -4.66 3.63
N TYR A 125 -1.25 -4.82 2.71
CA TYR A 125 -0.21 -3.83 2.46
C TYR A 125 -0.72 -2.81 1.46
N PHE A 126 -0.46 -1.53 1.69
CA PHE A 126 -0.87 -0.49 0.76
C PHE A 126 0.13 0.65 0.61
N ASN A 127 0.09 1.25 -0.57
CA ASN A 127 0.71 2.54 -0.84
C ASN A 127 -0.35 3.52 -1.33
N SER A 128 -0.18 4.78 -0.96
CA SER A 128 -1.05 5.86 -1.40
C SER A 128 -0.23 7.07 -1.82
N THR A 129 -0.68 7.76 -2.86
CA THR A 129 -0.05 8.96 -3.39
C THR A 129 -1.10 10.03 -3.73
N PRO A 130 -0.75 11.33 -3.77
CA PRO A 130 -1.65 12.35 -4.29
C PRO A 130 -2.09 12.07 -5.72
N ALA A 131 -3.35 12.33 -6.02
CA ALA A 131 -3.93 12.14 -7.35
C ALA A 131 -4.69 13.39 -7.82
N HIS A 132 -4.53 13.77 -9.08
CA HIS A 132 -5.23 14.91 -9.67
C HIS A 132 -6.50 14.50 -10.42
N LYS A 133 -6.62 13.22 -10.74
CA LYS A 133 -7.77 12.67 -11.47
C LYS A 133 -8.32 11.47 -10.71
N ALA A 134 -9.64 11.30 -10.74
CA ALA A 134 -10.29 10.12 -10.23
C ALA A 134 -10.32 9.04 -11.33
N TYR A 135 -9.94 7.82 -10.96
CA TYR A 135 -10.08 6.63 -11.77
C TYR A 135 -10.97 5.61 -11.04
N PRO A 136 -11.64 4.72 -11.78
CA PRO A 136 -12.47 3.69 -11.17
C PRO A 136 -11.67 2.77 -10.25
N THR A 137 -12.32 2.23 -9.22
CA THR A 137 -11.78 1.13 -8.42
C THR A 137 -11.65 -0.12 -9.27
N VAL A 138 -10.49 -0.78 -9.22
CA VAL A 138 -10.19 -1.98 -10.01
C VAL A 138 -9.68 -3.09 -9.11
N TYR A 139 -10.37 -4.24 -9.13
CA TYR A 139 -9.88 -5.48 -8.53
C TYR A 139 -8.86 -6.12 -9.46
N ILE A 140 -7.75 -6.61 -8.92
CA ILE A 140 -6.58 -7.06 -9.69
C ILE A 140 -6.15 -8.43 -9.16
N ARG A 141 -6.21 -9.44 -10.00
CA ARG A 141 -5.69 -10.77 -9.70
C ARG A 141 -4.27 -10.92 -10.24
N PRO A 142 -3.39 -11.72 -9.60
CA PRO A 142 -2.04 -11.98 -10.10
C PRO A 142 -2.02 -12.49 -11.54
N GLU A 143 -3.00 -13.31 -11.91
CA GLU A 143 -3.14 -13.87 -13.23
C GLU A 143 -3.54 -12.84 -14.31
N ASP A 144 -4.13 -11.72 -13.93
CA ASP A 144 -4.52 -10.64 -14.84
C ASP A 144 -3.37 -9.62 -15.04
N CYS A 145 -2.30 -9.74 -14.25
CA CYS A 145 -1.16 -8.82 -14.32
C CYS A 145 -0.26 -9.10 -15.52
N VAL A 146 0.33 -8.04 -16.06
CA VAL A 146 1.42 -8.21 -17.01
C VAL A 146 2.65 -8.73 -16.29
N ASN A 147 3.06 -9.95 -16.63
CA ASN A 147 4.24 -10.60 -16.11
C ASN A 147 5.41 -10.47 -17.09
N VAL A 148 6.56 -10.06 -16.58
CA VAL A 148 7.80 -9.95 -17.37
C VAL A 148 8.88 -10.77 -16.67
N GLU A 149 9.41 -11.79 -17.37
CA GLU A 149 10.54 -12.56 -16.91
C GLU A 149 11.85 -11.94 -17.40
N LEU A 150 12.81 -11.78 -16.50
CA LEU A 150 14.11 -11.18 -16.76
C LEU A 150 15.24 -11.98 -16.10
N GLY A 151 16.40 -11.94 -16.75
CA GLY A 151 17.60 -12.61 -16.27
C GLY A 151 17.57 -14.12 -16.52
N SER A 152 18.51 -14.84 -15.89
CA SER A 152 18.60 -16.30 -15.99
C SER A 152 19.09 -16.92 -14.68
N LEU A 153 18.92 -18.24 -14.54
CA LEU A 153 19.39 -19.00 -13.38
C LEU A 153 20.92 -19.04 -13.35
N GLU A 154 21.58 -19.14 -14.52
CA GLU A 154 23.05 -19.16 -14.63
C GLU A 154 23.68 -17.87 -14.10
N GLN A 155 22.99 -16.75 -14.26
CA GLN A 155 23.44 -15.45 -13.76
C GLN A 155 22.95 -15.14 -12.34
N SER A 156 22.25 -16.07 -11.70
CA SER A 156 21.63 -15.89 -10.37
C SER A 156 20.77 -14.63 -10.26
N ASN A 157 20.12 -14.24 -11.35
CA ASN A 157 19.28 -13.03 -11.41
C ASN A 157 17.91 -13.26 -12.07
N HIS A 158 17.45 -14.52 -12.18
CA HIS A 158 16.12 -14.82 -12.68
C HIS A 158 15.05 -14.19 -11.79
N ARG A 159 14.16 -13.41 -12.39
CA ARG A 159 13.10 -12.68 -11.70
C ARG A 159 11.86 -12.55 -12.55
N ASN A 160 10.71 -12.58 -11.89
CA ASN A 160 9.42 -12.28 -12.50
C ASN A 160 8.90 -10.95 -11.94
N ILE A 161 8.58 -10.01 -12.83
CA ILE A 161 7.99 -8.72 -12.49
C ILE A 161 6.51 -8.77 -12.82
N CYS A 162 5.68 -8.81 -11.78
CA CYS A 162 4.23 -8.77 -11.89
C CYS A 162 3.74 -7.31 -11.75
N LYS A 163 3.23 -6.72 -12.82
CA LYS A 163 2.78 -5.32 -12.84
C LYS A 163 1.30 -5.23 -12.46
N TYR A 164 1.02 -5.04 -11.17
CA TYR A 164 -0.36 -4.92 -10.67
C TYR A 164 -1.05 -3.64 -11.12
N ILE A 165 -0.37 -2.52 -10.99
CA ILE A 165 -0.97 -1.20 -11.22
C ILE A 165 -0.12 -0.46 -12.27
N PRO A 166 -0.37 -0.71 -13.57
CA PRO A 166 0.36 -0.01 -14.64
C PRO A 166 -0.11 1.44 -14.81
N VAL A 167 0.74 2.27 -15.43
CA VAL A 167 0.49 3.71 -15.68
C VAL A 167 -0.88 4.00 -16.31
N SER A 168 -1.42 3.06 -17.07
CA SER A 168 -2.72 3.20 -17.72
C SER A 168 -3.91 3.32 -16.75
N TYR A 169 -3.73 2.91 -15.50
CA TYR A 169 -4.80 2.91 -14.51
C TYR A 169 -4.68 4.04 -13.48
N THR A 170 -3.49 4.65 -13.30
CA THR A 170 -3.23 5.42 -12.09
C THR A 170 -1.97 6.28 -12.17
N HIS A 171 -1.78 7.16 -11.17
CA HIS A 171 -0.55 7.91 -10.92
C HIS A 171 0.43 7.17 -9.97
N LEU A 172 0.04 6.02 -9.43
CA LEU A 172 0.83 5.25 -8.45
C LEU A 172 2.11 4.60 -9.00
N THR A 173 2.32 4.62 -10.30
CA THR A 173 3.52 4.05 -10.89
C THR A 173 4.71 4.96 -10.70
N LEU A 174 5.77 4.40 -10.10
CA LEU A 174 7.08 5.04 -10.12
C LEU A 174 7.55 5.19 -11.58
N PRO A 175 8.12 6.34 -11.96
CA PRO A 175 8.75 6.47 -13.26
C PRO A 175 9.86 5.41 -13.36
N THR A 176 9.70 4.50 -14.30
CA THR A 176 10.76 3.57 -14.69
C THR A 176 11.67 4.30 -15.66
N ASN A 177 12.76 4.87 -15.17
CA ASN A 177 13.90 5.27 -16.01
C ASN A 177 14.75 4.05 -16.30
#